data_35e6543e9c59d2f3dd531e5b3484aa8c
#
_entry.id   35e6543e9c59d2f3dd531e5b3484aa8c
#
_cell.length_a   1.000
_cell.length_b   1.000
_cell.length_c   1.000
_cell.angle_alpha   90.00
_cell.angle_beta   90.00
_cell.angle_gamma   90.00
#
_symmetry.space_group_name_H-M   'P 1'
#
loop_
_entity.id
_entity.type
_entity.pdbx_description
1 polymer ?
#
loop_
_entity_poly.entity_id
_entity_poly.type
_entity_poly.pdbx_seq_one_letter_code
_entity_poly.pdbx_strand_id
1 'polypeptide(L)'
;LPALQRNQRDTQRKNDMSRVLTAINSYQSNNKGNIPSDFSAELVGNYLKVSGDTFADPDGSGYSFVWGTVGTIPTKRKSDATGNTLIYRFSNAKCDKENTVAKTRSNNVTLSMMLEGGGVYCVNN
;
A
#
# COMPACT_ATOMS: atom_id res chain seq x y z
N LEU A 1 0.07 3.16 -26.81
CA LEU A 1 0.00 1.70 -26.85
C LEU A 1 -0.52 1.17 -25.51
N PRO A 2 -1.40 0.14 -25.52
CA PRO A 2 -1.99 -0.38 -24.27
C PRO A 2 -0.96 -0.85 -23.25
N ALA A 3 0.12 -1.53 -23.68
CA ALA A 3 1.16 -2.02 -22.78
C ALA A 3 1.92 -0.86 -22.14
N LEU A 4 2.21 0.20 -22.89
CA LEU A 4 2.88 1.38 -22.37
C LEU A 4 2.00 2.10 -21.35
N GLN A 5 0.73 2.29 -21.67
CA GLN A 5 -0.22 2.93 -20.75
C GLN A 5 -0.37 2.15 -19.44
N ARG A 6 -0.45 0.81 -19.52
CA ARG A 6 -0.51 -0.07 -18.36
C ARG A 6 0.76 0.07 -17.49
N ASN A 7 1.93 0.11 -18.12
CA ASN A 7 3.19 0.26 -17.41
C ASN A 7 3.30 1.62 -16.74
N GLN A 8 2.76 2.66 -17.35
CA GLN A 8 2.71 4.00 -16.77
C GLN A 8 1.81 4.02 -15.52
N ARG A 9 0.65 3.35 -15.59
CA ARG A 9 -0.23 3.23 -14.43
C ARG A 9 0.44 2.45 -13.30
N ASP A 10 1.13 1.35 -13.60
CA ASP A 10 1.83 0.56 -12.59
C ASP A 10 2.98 1.35 -11.96
N THR A 11 3.69 2.15 -12.74
CA THR A 11 4.72 3.04 -12.20
C THR A 11 4.12 4.06 -11.23
N GLN A 12 2.98 4.62 -11.56
CA GLN A 12 2.27 5.55 -10.67
C GLN A 12 1.83 4.83 -9.39
N ARG A 13 1.35 3.60 -9.50
CA ARG A 13 0.97 2.80 -8.32
C ARG A 13 2.15 2.56 -7.39
N LYS A 14 3.33 2.25 -7.95
CA LYS A 14 4.56 2.09 -7.15
C LYS A 14 4.93 3.39 -6.44
N ASN A 15 4.79 4.52 -7.12
CA ASN A 15 5.01 5.82 -6.51
C ASN A 15 4.03 6.08 -5.37
N ASP A 16 2.76 5.74 -5.56
CA ASP A 16 1.74 5.90 -4.53
C ASP A 16 2.04 5.02 -3.30
N MET A 17 2.53 3.79 -3.53
CA MET A 17 2.97 2.91 -2.43
C MET A 17 4.12 3.52 -1.63
N SER A 18 5.07 4.15 -2.31
CA SER A 18 6.16 4.85 -1.65
C SER A 18 5.66 6.05 -0.83
N ARG A 19 4.67 6.76 -1.33
CA ARG A 19 4.02 7.85 -0.58
C ARG A 19 3.35 7.33 0.69
N VAL A 20 2.66 6.21 0.61
CA VAL A 20 2.05 5.58 1.79
C VAL A 20 3.12 5.22 2.82
N LEU A 21 4.22 4.63 2.38
CA LEU A 21 5.31 4.24 3.28
C LEU A 21 5.94 5.46 3.96
N THR A 22 6.15 6.54 3.22
CA THR A 22 6.63 7.81 3.78
C THR A 22 5.65 8.36 4.82
N ALA A 23 4.36 8.29 4.52
CA ALA A 23 3.31 8.72 5.44
C ALA A 23 3.32 7.88 6.72
N ILE A 24 3.51 6.57 6.60
CA ILE A 24 3.62 5.66 7.75
C ILE A 24 4.83 6.04 8.61
N ASN A 25 5.97 6.30 7.99
CA ASN A 25 7.17 6.73 8.71
C ASN A 25 6.92 8.04 9.49
N SER A 26 6.25 8.99 8.88
CA SER A 26 5.88 10.25 9.53
C SER A 26 4.90 10.02 10.69
N TYR A 27 3.91 9.17 10.49
CA TYR A 27 2.96 8.81 11.55
C TYR A 27 3.69 8.18 12.74
N GLN A 28 4.57 7.22 12.47
CA GLN A 28 5.32 6.54 13.52
C GLN A 28 6.23 7.51 14.29
N SER A 29 6.86 8.45 13.59
CA SER A 29 7.67 9.50 14.24
C SER A 29 6.84 10.36 15.18
N ASN A 30 5.60 10.63 14.83
CA ASN A 30 4.69 11.45 15.63
C ASN A 30 3.95 10.65 16.71
N ASN A 31 3.97 9.32 16.66
CA ASN A 31 3.18 8.45 17.53
C ASN A 31 4.01 7.35 18.19
N LYS A 32 5.26 7.67 18.56
CA LYS A 32 6.16 6.79 19.35
C LYS A 32 6.44 5.45 18.69
N GLY A 33 6.50 5.42 17.36
CA GLY A 33 6.75 4.20 16.60
C GLY A 33 5.54 3.30 16.41
N ASN A 34 4.37 3.71 16.88
CA ASN A 34 3.16 2.91 16.74
C ASN A 34 2.69 2.84 15.30
N ILE A 35 2.13 1.68 14.93
CA ILE A 35 1.54 1.47 13.61
C ILE A 35 0.12 2.06 13.64
N PRO A 36 -0.31 2.81 12.58
CA PRO A 36 -1.70 3.27 12.51
C PRO A 36 -2.67 2.09 12.56
N SER A 37 -3.71 2.19 13.38
CA SER A 37 -4.74 1.16 13.45
C SER A 37 -5.71 1.26 12.28
N ASP A 38 -6.00 2.47 11.81
CA ASP A 38 -6.88 2.73 10.68
C ASP A 38 -6.16 3.64 9.69
N PHE A 39 -5.70 3.07 8.58
CA PHE A 39 -4.96 3.81 7.57
C PHE A 39 -5.83 4.88 6.90
N SER A 40 -7.11 4.61 6.68
CA SER A 40 -7.98 5.59 6.04
C SER A 40 -8.21 6.80 6.93
N ALA A 41 -8.52 6.58 8.22
CA ALA A 41 -8.83 7.67 9.15
C ALA A 41 -7.57 8.39 9.63
N GLU A 42 -6.50 7.64 9.94
CA GLU A 42 -5.32 8.20 10.61
C GLU A 42 -4.24 8.64 9.64
N LEU A 43 -4.19 8.07 8.45
CA LEU A 43 -3.08 8.25 7.53
C LEU A 43 -3.46 9.08 6.30
N VAL A 44 -4.54 8.71 5.60
CA VAL A 44 -4.86 9.29 4.28
C VAL A 44 -5.16 10.78 4.39
N GLY A 45 -6.04 11.16 5.31
CA GLY A 45 -6.45 12.56 5.45
C GLY A 45 -5.35 13.48 5.96
N ASN A 46 -4.51 12.98 6.87
CA ASN A 46 -3.53 13.80 7.57
C ASN A 46 -2.15 13.81 6.91
N TYR A 47 -1.81 12.79 6.12
CA TYR A 47 -0.48 12.62 5.57
C TYR A 47 -0.44 12.47 4.05
N LEU A 48 -1.52 12.05 3.40
CA LEU A 48 -1.55 11.78 1.96
C LEU A 48 -2.37 12.80 1.16
N LYS A 49 -3.52 13.22 1.67
CA LYS A 49 -4.39 14.20 0.98
C LYS A 49 -4.29 15.58 1.62
N VAL A 50 -3.09 15.99 1.98
CA VAL A 50 -2.86 17.32 2.52
C VAL A 50 -2.68 18.34 1.41
N SER A 51 -3.09 19.57 1.65
CA SER A 51 -2.90 20.69 0.71
C SER A 51 -3.48 20.43 -0.69
N GLY A 52 -4.55 19.65 -0.75
CA GLY A 52 -5.20 19.34 -2.03
C GLY A 52 -4.56 18.22 -2.84
N ASP A 53 -3.57 17.53 -2.29
CA ASP A 53 -2.94 16.40 -2.96
C ASP A 53 -3.96 15.28 -3.23
N THR A 54 -3.81 14.63 -4.38
CA THR A 54 -4.64 13.50 -4.77
C THR A 54 -3.99 12.20 -4.35
N PHE A 55 -4.79 11.28 -3.81
CA PHE A 55 -4.36 9.91 -3.55
C PHE A 55 -5.43 8.96 -4.08
N ALA A 56 -5.23 8.48 -5.30
CA ALA A 56 -6.17 7.60 -6.00
C ALA A 56 -5.42 6.78 -7.04
N ASP A 57 -6.02 5.64 -7.42
CA ASP A 57 -5.46 4.82 -8.49
C ASP A 57 -5.52 5.58 -9.82
N PRO A 58 -4.48 5.48 -10.68
CA PRO A 58 -4.46 6.16 -11.98
C PRO A 58 -5.55 5.70 -12.94
N ASP A 59 -6.27 4.60 -12.66
CA ASP A 59 -7.42 4.18 -13.47
C ASP A 59 -8.71 4.95 -13.15
N GLY A 60 -8.67 5.87 -12.20
CA GLY A 60 -9.83 6.66 -11.79
C GLY A 60 -10.55 6.12 -10.57
N SER A 61 -10.22 4.92 -10.11
CA SER A 61 -10.74 4.36 -8.86
C SER A 61 -9.94 4.85 -7.66
N GLY A 62 -10.34 4.47 -6.47
CA GLY A 62 -9.57 4.74 -5.27
C GLY A 62 -8.69 3.57 -4.87
N TYR A 63 -8.04 3.72 -3.71
CA TYR A 63 -7.33 2.64 -3.04
C TYR A 63 -8.11 2.23 -1.79
N SER A 64 -8.12 0.93 -1.51
CA SER A 64 -8.67 0.38 -0.25
C SER A 64 -7.57 -0.40 0.44
N PHE A 65 -7.36 -0.09 1.72
CA PHE A 65 -6.39 -0.84 2.54
C PHE A 65 -7.09 -2.04 3.16
N VAL A 66 -6.49 -3.21 3.00
CA VAL A 66 -7.01 -4.45 3.58
C VAL A 66 -5.87 -5.18 4.30
N TRP A 67 -6.25 -5.98 5.29
CA TRP A 67 -5.25 -6.79 6.00
C TRP A 67 -4.77 -7.94 5.11
N GLY A 68 -3.45 -8.07 5.00
CA GLY A 68 -2.83 -9.22 4.39
C GLY A 68 -2.54 -10.30 5.43
N THR A 69 -2.28 -11.51 4.96
CA THR A 69 -1.83 -12.63 5.79
C THR A 69 -0.35 -12.85 5.53
N VAL A 70 0.48 -12.71 6.56
CA VAL A 70 1.93 -12.90 6.43
C VAL A 70 2.23 -14.30 5.89
N GLY A 71 3.07 -14.37 4.86
CA GLY A 71 3.41 -15.62 4.19
C GLY A 71 2.49 -15.98 3.04
N THR A 72 1.44 -15.20 2.79
CA THR A 72 0.50 -15.43 1.69
C THR A 72 0.59 -14.31 0.67
N ILE A 73 0.86 -14.65 -0.58
CA ILE A 73 0.89 -13.69 -1.69
C ILE A 73 -0.54 -13.30 -2.05
N PRO A 74 -0.85 -11.99 -2.15
CA PRO A 74 -2.19 -11.56 -2.56
C PRO A 74 -2.58 -12.11 -3.93
N THR A 75 -3.86 -12.44 -4.09
CA THR A 75 -4.38 -12.98 -5.35
C THR A 75 -5.47 -12.12 -5.97
N LYS A 76 -5.87 -11.04 -5.30
CA LYS A 76 -6.95 -10.17 -5.77
C LYS A 76 -6.43 -8.74 -5.94
N ARG A 77 -6.64 -8.17 -7.12
CA ARG A 77 -6.15 -6.82 -7.42
C ARG A 77 -7.13 -5.73 -7.03
N LYS A 78 -8.43 -5.97 -7.18
CA LYS A 78 -9.47 -4.97 -6.93
C LYS A 78 -10.55 -5.51 -6.01
N SER A 79 -11.17 -4.61 -5.24
CA SER A 79 -12.32 -4.94 -4.40
C SER A 79 -13.56 -5.21 -5.25
N ASP A 80 -14.26 -6.31 -4.98
CA ASP A 80 -15.55 -6.59 -5.62
C ASP A 80 -16.64 -5.60 -5.20
N ALA A 81 -16.54 -5.09 -3.97
CA ALA A 81 -17.57 -4.21 -3.42
C ALA A 81 -17.46 -2.78 -3.96
N THR A 82 -16.24 -2.26 -4.14
CA THR A 82 -16.01 -0.85 -4.47
C THR A 82 -15.32 -0.62 -5.79
N GLY A 83 -14.69 -1.65 -6.37
CA GLY A 83 -13.85 -1.50 -7.55
C GLY A 83 -12.51 -0.83 -7.30
N ASN A 84 -12.20 -0.50 -6.05
CA ASN A 84 -10.93 0.13 -5.70
C ASN A 84 -9.78 -0.86 -5.76
N THR A 85 -8.60 -0.36 -6.08
CA THR A 85 -7.38 -1.15 -6.05
C THR A 85 -7.01 -1.46 -4.60
N LEU A 86 -6.70 -2.72 -4.32
CA LEU A 86 -6.40 -3.18 -2.97
C LEU A 86 -4.93 -2.97 -2.64
N ILE A 87 -4.67 -2.33 -1.52
CA ILE A 87 -3.36 -2.26 -0.90
C ILE A 87 -3.42 -3.14 0.35
N TYR A 88 -2.63 -4.23 0.34
CA TYR A 88 -2.58 -5.16 1.47
C TYR A 88 -1.57 -4.64 2.47
N ARG A 89 -1.98 -4.57 3.73
CA ARG A 89 -1.11 -4.12 4.82
C ARG A 89 -0.79 -5.28 5.76
N PHE A 90 0.47 -5.30 6.22
CA PHE A 90 0.97 -6.32 7.14
C PHE A 90 1.72 -5.61 8.25
N SER A 91 1.46 -5.98 9.48
CA SER A 91 2.16 -5.44 10.64
C SER A 91 3.24 -6.42 11.11
N ASN A 92 4.39 -5.90 11.53
CA ASN A 92 5.52 -6.71 11.99
C ASN A 92 5.94 -7.75 10.95
N ALA A 93 6.16 -7.26 9.73
CA ALA A 93 6.54 -8.10 8.60
C ALA A 93 7.52 -7.32 7.70
N LYS A 94 8.21 -8.05 6.86
CA LYS A 94 9.05 -7.51 5.80
C LYS A 94 8.81 -8.26 4.50
N CYS A 95 9.20 -7.64 3.40
CA CYS A 95 9.09 -8.28 2.10
C CYS A 95 10.14 -9.39 1.93
N ASP A 96 9.71 -10.47 1.28
CA ASP A 96 10.57 -11.53 0.76
C ASP A 96 10.16 -11.72 -0.68
N LYS A 97 10.77 -10.95 -1.58
CA LYS A 97 10.36 -10.83 -2.99
C LYS A 97 8.90 -10.39 -3.06
N GLU A 98 8.01 -11.17 -3.67
CA GLU A 98 6.57 -10.86 -3.74
C GLU A 98 5.79 -11.26 -2.50
N ASN A 99 6.38 -12.09 -1.65
CA ASN A 99 5.75 -12.58 -0.42
C ASN A 99 6.22 -11.76 0.78
N THR A 100 5.74 -12.15 1.96
CA THR A 100 6.07 -11.51 3.23
C THR A 100 6.54 -12.55 4.23
N VAL A 101 7.42 -12.13 5.13
CA VAL A 101 7.87 -12.94 6.27
C VAL A 101 7.72 -12.12 7.54
N ALA A 102 7.47 -12.81 8.65
CA ALA A 102 7.31 -12.16 9.93
C ALA A 102 8.62 -11.51 10.39
N LYS A 103 8.49 -10.31 10.97
CA LYS A 103 9.58 -9.61 11.66
C LYS A 103 9.03 -9.15 13.00
N THR A 104 8.98 -10.07 13.95
CA THR A 104 8.30 -9.85 15.22
C THR A 104 8.90 -8.69 16.03
N ARG A 105 8.04 -7.98 16.75
CA ARG A 105 8.41 -6.88 17.66
C ARG A 105 9.18 -5.74 16.99
N SER A 106 8.94 -5.53 15.70
CA SER A 106 9.68 -4.52 14.94
C SER A 106 8.88 -3.26 14.66
N ASN A 107 7.55 -3.31 14.77
CA ASN A 107 6.64 -2.26 14.32
C ASN A 107 6.86 -1.86 12.86
N ASN A 108 7.42 -2.76 12.07
CA ASN A 108 7.50 -2.57 10.62
C ASN A 108 6.12 -2.71 10.00
N VAL A 109 5.90 -1.97 8.94
CA VAL A 109 4.73 -2.13 8.09
C VAL A 109 5.18 -2.56 6.72
N THR A 110 4.51 -3.58 6.18
CA THR A 110 4.70 -4.03 4.80
C THR A 110 3.43 -3.73 4.02
N LEU A 111 3.60 -3.33 2.78
CA LEU A 111 2.52 -3.07 1.84
C LEU A 111 2.74 -3.90 0.60
N SER A 112 1.66 -4.52 0.10
CA SER A 112 1.69 -5.27 -1.15
C SER A 112 0.53 -4.87 -2.03
N MET A 113 0.76 -4.90 -3.33
CA MET A 113 -0.25 -4.59 -4.33
C MET A 113 -0.03 -5.48 -5.55
N MET A 114 -1.11 -6.04 -6.07
CA MET A 114 -1.05 -6.70 -7.37
C MET A 114 -1.04 -5.64 -8.47
N LEU A 115 -0.10 -5.76 -9.40
CA LEU A 115 0.03 -4.82 -10.50
C LEU A 115 -0.83 -5.26 -11.69
N GLU A 116 -1.28 -4.29 -12.45
CA GLU A 116 -2.09 -4.52 -13.65
C GLU A 116 -1.33 -5.32 -14.70
N GLY A 117 -0.04 -5.07 -14.82
CA GLY A 117 0.85 -5.77 -15.74
C GLY A 117 1.31 -7.14 -15.28
N GLY A 118 0.88 -7.57 -14.09
CA GLY A 118 1.24 -8.85 -13.47
C GLY A 118 2.27 -8.67 -12.37
N GLY A 119 2.37 -9.69 -11.52
CA GLY A 119 3.26 -9.67 -10.37
C GLY A 119 2.71 -8.89 -9.19
N VAL A 120 3.41 -9.01 -8.07
CA VAL A 120 3.07 -8.32 -6.82
C VAL A 120 4.23 -7.41 -6.45
N TYR A 121 3.90 -6.16 -6.17
CA TYR A 121 4.87 -5.18 -5.69
C TYR A 121 4.80 -5.13 -4.16
N CYS A 122 5.92 -5.36 -3.50
CA CYS A 122 6.02 -5.38 -2.05
C CYS A 122 7.06 -4.38 -1.58
N VAL A 123 6.71 -3.56 -0.59
CA VAL A 123 7.63 -2.61 0.05
C VAL A 123 7.41 -2.62 1.55
N ASN A 124 8.45 -2.33 2.32
CA ASN A 124 8.35 -2.20 3.77
C ASN A 124 9.29 -1.12 4.30
N ASN A 125 8.98 -0.61 5.49
CA ASN A 125 9.87 0.31 6.19
C ASN A 125 10.81 -0.40 7.16
#